data_6e696a8892c7f895c2c883c3922cc39d
#
_entry.id   6e696a8892c7f895c2c883c3922cc39d
#
_cell.length_a   1.000
_cell.length_b   1.000
_cell.length_c   1.000
_cell.angle_alpha   90.00
_cell.angle_beta   90.00
_cell.angle_gamma   90.00
#
_symmetry.space_group_name_H-M   'P 1'
#
loop_
_entity.id
_entity.type
_entity.pdbx_description
1 polymer ?
#
loop_
_entity_poly.entity_id
_entity_poly.type
_entity_poly.pdbx_seq_one_letter_code
_entity_poly.pdbx_strand_id
1 'polypeptide(L)'
;KDKKHFCIFDELYSGTNHYEAIGSAYAYLKYIAVFPSVRFMLTTHFIRLCQMLSKTKNIININMETSIKNMESTYTYKVVSGISKAKGGICVLKQLEYPTEILEMTQNVINDL
;
A
#
# COMPACT_ATOMS: atom_id res chain seq x y z
N LYS A 1 14.46 -5.62 24.86
CA LYS A 1 13.50 -6.73 25.01
C LYS A 1 12.49 -6.51 26.11
N ASP A 2 12.94 -5.95 27.22
CA ASP A 2 12.06 -5.72 28.36
C ASP A 2 11.25 -4.43 28.25
N LYS A 3 11.55 -3.63 27.24
CA LYS A 3 10.85 -2.38 26.97
C LYS A 3 9.79 -2.57 25.91
N LYS A 4 8.70 -1.82 26.04
CA LYS A 4 7.66 -1.79 25.02
C LYS A 4 8.05 -0.77 23.95
N HIS A 5 7.89 -1.15 22.69
CA HIS A 5 8.21 -0.30 21.55
C HIS A 5 6.98 -0.13 20.66
N PHE A 6 6.76 1.10 20.23
CA PHE A 6 5.79 1.38 19.18
C PHE A 6 6.54 2.08 18.05
N CYS A 7 6.63 1.40 16.92
CA CYS A 7 7.40 1.86 15.78
C CYS A 7 6.46 2.37 14.69
N ILE A 8 6.81 3.51 14.11
CA ILE A 8 6.06 4.07 12.99
C ILE A 8 7.02 4.15 11.80
N PHE A 9 6.65 3.49 10.71
CA PHE A 9 7.45 3.47 9.50
C PHE A 9 6.67 4.15 8.37
N ASP A 10 7.30 5.11 7.72
CA ASP A 10 6.71 5.79 6.58
C ASP A 10 7.44 5.37 5.31
N GLU A 11 6.75 4.55 4.50
CA GLU A 11 7.27 4.03 3.23
C GLU A 11 8.64 3.36 3.37
N LEU A 12 8.72 2.38 4.26
CA LEU A 12 9.94 1.63 4.54
C LEU A 12 10.58 1.10 3.26
N TYR A 13 11.88 1.39 3.06
CA TYR A 13 12.67 1.00 1.90
C TYR A 13 12.20 1.58 0.56
N SER A 14 11.51 2.71 0.57
CA SER A 14 10.96 3.32 -0.65
C SER A 14 12.04 3.79 -1.64
N GLY A 15 13.26 4.03 -1.17
CA GLY A 15 14.33 4.57 -2.00
C GLY A 15 15.16 3.53 -2.73
N THR A 16 14.83 2.24 -2.65
CA THR A 16 15.61 1.18 -3.28
C THR A 16 14.81 0.45 -4.35
N ASN A 17 15.42 -0.57 -4.96
CA ASN A 17 14.79 -1.41 -5.96
C ASN A 17 13.48 -2.01 -5.42
N HIS A 18 12.45 -2.04 -6.25
CA HIS A 18 11.10 -2.45 -5.84
C HIS A 18 11.07 -3.87 -5.23
N TYR A 19 11.73 -4.83 -5.87
CA TYR A 19 11.74 -6.20 -5.37
C TYR A 19 12.55 -6.33 -4.08
N GLU A 20 13.68 -5.66 -4.01
CA GLU A 20 14.50 -5.66 -2.80
C GLU A 20 13.78 -4.96 -1.65
N ALA A 21 13.08 -3.87 -1.93
CA ALA A 21 12.30 -3.15 -0.93
C ALA A 21 11.21 -4.04 -0.34
N ILE A 22 10.46 -4.74 -1.19
CA ILE A 22 9.39 -5.63 -0.75
C ILE A 22 9.95 -6.78 0.07
N GLY A 23 11.01 -7.42 -0.41
CA GLY A 23 11.62 -8.55 0.30
C GLY A 23 12.18 -8.15 1.65
N SER A 24 12.89 -7.02 1.70
CA SER A 24 13.48 -6.52 2.95
C SER A 24 12.41 -6.10 3.95
N ALA A 25 11.38 -5.38 3.48
CA ALA A 25 10.29 -4.95 4.34
C ALA A 25 9.52 -6.14 4.90
N TYR A 26 9.22 -7.12 4.06
CA TYR A 26 8.52 -8.32 4.48
C TYR A 26 9.29 -9.07 5.56
N ALA A 27 10.57 -9.31 5.32
CA ALA A 27 11.41 -10.03 6.26
C ALA A 27 11.53 -9.30 7.60
N TYR A 28 11.75 -8.00 7.55
CA TYR A 28 11.90 -7.18 8.75
C TYR A 28 10.60 -7.13 9.57
N LEU A 29 9.47 -6.87 8.93
CA LEU A 29 8.19 -6.76 9.62
C LEU A 29 7.75 -8.10 10.20
N LYS A 30 7.97 -9.18 9.46
CA LYS A 30 7.66 -10.52 9.94
C LYS A 30 8.52 -10.86 11.17
N TYR A 31 9.78 -10.44 11.16
CA TYR A 31 10.69 -10.67 12.28
C TYR A 31 10.21 -9.94 13.54
N ILE A 32 9.91 -8.63 13.44
CA ILE A 32 9.53 -7.86 14.62
C ILE A 32 8.12 -8.17 15.11
N ALA A 33 7.26 -8.71 14.26
CA ALA A 33 5.87 -9.01 14.62
C ALA A 33 5.74 -10.12 15.66
N VAL A 34 6.78 -10.94 15.84
CA VAL A 34 6.76 -12.02 16.83
C VAL A 34 7.06 -11.55 18.24
N PHE A 35 7.57 -10.34 18.42
CA PHE A 35 7.91 -9.82 19.75
C PHE A 35 6.67 -9.20 20.41
N PRO A 36 6.22 -9.72 21.58
CA PRO A 36 5.03 -9.17 22.24
C PRO A 36 5.19 -7.70 22.67
N SER A 37 6.42 -7.27 22.85
CA SER A 37 6.72 -5.90 23.30
C SER A 37 6.79 -4.90 22.16
N VAL A 38 6.65 -5.35 20.91
CA VAL A 38 6.76 -4.48 19.74
C VAL A 38 5.40 -4.36 19.04
N ARG A 39 5.01 -3.11 18.79
CA ARG A 39 3.85 -2.80 17.93
C ARG A 39 4.32 -1.83 16.86
N PHE A 40 3.73 -1.90 15.69
CA PHE A 40 4.12 -1.01 14.62
C PHE A 40 2.95 -0.61 13.73
N MET A 41 3.12 0.51 13.05
CA MET A 41 2.28 0.94 11.95
C MET A 41 3.21 1.27 10.77
N LEU A 42 2.80 0.89 9.58
CA LEU A 42 3.57 1.13 8.36
C LEU A 42 2.67 1.71 7.30
N THR A 43 3.14 2.78 6.65
CA THR A 43 2.50 3.26 5.43
C THR A 43 3.29 2.74 4.23
N THR A 44 2.60 2.30 3.20
CA THR A 44 3.26 1.79 2.00
C THR A 44 2.34 1.85 0.78
N HIS A 45 2.95 1.99 -0.40
CA HIS A 45 2.28 1.84 -1.68
C HIS A 45 2.54 0.47 -2.31
N PHE A 46 3.31 -0.38 -1.66
CA PHE A 46 3.65 -1.71 -2.18
C PHE A 46 2.51 -2.69 -1.91
N ILE A 47 1.57 -2.76 -2.84
CA ILE A 47 0.40 -3.65 -2.71
C ILE A 47 0.84 -5.11 -2.57
N ARG A 48 1.89 -5.51 -3.30
CA ARG A 48 2.41 -6.87 -3.19
C ARG A 48 2.89 -7.19 -1.78
N LEU A 49 3.54 -6.24 -1.11
CA LEU A 49 3.95 -6.39 0.28
C LEU A 49 2.73 -6.64 1.18
N CYS A 50 1.67 -5.86 0.99
CA CYS A 50 0.44 -6.01 1.75
C CYS A 50 -0.19 -7.40 1.54
N GLN A 51 -0.18 -7.88 0.29
CA GLN A 51 -0.69 -9.21 -0.03
C GLN A 51 0.11 -10.32 0.69
N MET A 52 1.43 -10.18 0.71
CA MET A 52 2.29 -11.14 1.40
C MET A 52 2.07 -11.11 2.92
N LEU A 53 1.93 -9.92 3.49
CA LEU A 53 1.72 -9.75 4.93
C LEU A 53 0.32 -10.17 5.37
N SER A 54 -0.65 -10.23 4.47
CA SER A 54 -2.02 -10.62 4.83
C SER A 54 -2.11 -12.04 5.40
N LYS A 55 -1.13 -12.87 5.11
CA LYS A 55 -1.04 -14.24 5.62
C LYS A 55 -0.22 -14.34 6.90
N THR A 56 0.35 -13.25 7.36
CA THR A 56 1.20 -13.24 8.56
C THR A 56 0.36 -12.98 9.78
N LYS A 57 0.50 -13.86 10.77
CA LYS A 57 -0.17 -13.70 12.06
C LYS A 57 0.26 -12.41 12.73
N ASN A 58 -0.66 -11.74 13.38
CA ASN A 58 -0.42 -10.50 14.13
C ASN A 58 -0.20 -9.25 13.27
N ILE A 59 -0.42 -9.34 11.97
CA ILE A 59 -0.36 -8.18 11.07
C ILE A 59 -1.69 -8.07 10.34
N ILE A 60 -2.27 -6.88 10.36
CA ILE A 60 -3.50 -6.61 9.63
C ILE A 60 -3.27 -5.47 8.65
N ASN A 61 -3.95 -5.54 7.53
CA ASN A 61 -3.95 -4.49 6.52
C ASN A 61 -5.16 -3.60 6.71
N ILE A 62 -4.92 -2.30 6.65
CA ILE A 62 -5.97 -1.28 6.62
C ILE A 62 -5.64 -0.31 5.50
N ASN A 63 -6.62 0.44 5.06
CA ASN A 63 -6.38 1.45 4.03
C ASN A 63 -7.29 2.64 4.26
N MET A 64 -6.91 3.77 3.63
CA MET A 64 -7.75 4.96 3.62
C MET A 64 -8.77 4.81 2.51
N GLU A 65 -10.05 4.87 2.85
CA GLU A 65 -11.12 4.71 1.88
C GLU A 65 -11.06 5.78 0.80
N THR A 66 -11.16 5.35 -0.45
CA THR A 66 -11.21 6.23 -1.60
C THR A 66 -12.45 5.88 -2.41
N SER A 67 -13.30 6.87 -2.66
CA SER A 67 -14.46 6.72 -3.52
C SER A 67 -14.13 7.18 -4.93
N ILE A 68 -14.41 6.34 -5.93
CA ILE A 68 -14.17 6.66 -7.33
C ILE A 68 -15.52 6.69 -8.04
N LYS A 69 -15.89 7.87 -8.56
CA LYS A 69 -17.08 8.06 -9.40
C LYS A 69 -16.68 8.77 -10.67
N ASN A 70 -17.13 8.23 -11.82
CA ASN A 70 -16.86 8.86 -13.13
C ASN A 70 -15.38 9.20 -13.32
N MET A 71 -14.47 8.31 -12.87
CA MET A 71 -13.01 8.50 -12.94
C MET A 71 -12.49 9.63 -12.05
N GLU A 72 -13.26 10.08 -11.09
CA GLU A 72 -12.81 11.05 -10.10
C GLU A 72 -12.60 10.37 -8.75
N SER A 73 -11.44 10.61 -8.14
CA SER A 73 -11.11 10.09 -6.82
C SER A 73 -11.53 11.06 -5.74
N THR A 74 -12.22 10.58 -4.73
CA THR A 74 -12.55 11.36 -3.55
C THR A 74 -12.05 10.63 -2.31
N TYR A 75 -11.26 11.32 -1.50
CA TYR A 75 -10.74 10.77 -0.25
C TYR A 75 -11.76 11.01 0.86
N THR A 76 -12.23 9.93 1.48
CA THR A 76 -13.22 10.05 2.56
C THR A 76 -12.58 10.26 3.92
N TYR A 77 -11.27 10.11 4.02
CA TYR A 77 -10.48 10.20 5.28
C TYR A 77 -10.92 9.18 6.33
N LYS A 78 -11.49 8.06 5.89
CA LYS A 78 -11.86 6.96 6.77
C LYS A 78 -10.89 5.81 6.60
N VAL A 79 -10.55 5.18 7.72
CA VAL A 79 -9.73 3.96 7.72
C VAL A 79 -10.66 2.76 7.63
N VAL A 80 -10.39 1.88 6.68
CA VAL A 80 -11.19 0.66 6.47
C VAL A 80 -10.29 -0.55 6.41
N SER A 81 -10.85 -1.72 6.70
CA SER A 81 -10.10 -2.99 6.66
C SER A 81 -9.73 -3.38 5.25
N GLY A 82 -8.59 -4.05 5.13
CA GLY A 82 -8.17 -4.66 3.89
C GLY A 82 -7.13 -3.85 3.12
N ILE A 83 -6.72 -4.41 1.99
CA ILE A 83 -5.72 -3.81 1.12
C ILE A 83 -6.41 -2.83 0.16
N SER A 84 -5.77 -1.69 -0.06
CA SER A 84 -6.31 -0.68 -0.97
C SER A 84 -6.45 -1.24 -2.39
N LYS A 85 -7.59 -0.97 -3.00
CA LYS A 85 -7.87 -1.32 -4.39
C LYS A 85 -7.99 -0.08 -5.27
N ALA A 86 -7.69 1.09 -4.70
CA ALA A 86 -7.81 2.34 -5.42
C ALA A 86 -6.76 2.45 -6.51
N LYS A 87 -7.19 2.91 -7.68
CA LYS A 87 -6.33 3.12 -8.85
C LYS A 87 -6.29 4.61 -9.20
N GLY A 88 -5.89 5.40 -8.20
CA GLY A 88 -5.93 6.85 -8.30
C GLY A 88 -5.07 7.45 -9.42
N GLY A 89 -4.03 6.73 -9.87
CA GLY A 89 -3.16 7.22 -10.93
C GLY A 89 -3.89 7.50 -12.24
N ILE A 90 -4.83 6.62 -12.62
CA ILE A 90 -5.62 6.83 -13.84
C ILE A 90 -6.52 8.06 -13.68
N CYS A 91 -7.09 8.23 -12.50
CA CYS A 91 -7.94 9.39 -12.22
C CYS A 91 -7.14 10.70 -12.36
N VAL A 92 -5.89 10.72 -11.90
CA VAL A 92 -5.03 11.89 -12.04
C VAL A 92 -4.77 12.20 -13.52
N LEU A 93 -4.45 11.18 -14.33
CA LEU A 93 -4.24 11.36 -15.76
C LEU A 93 -5.48 11.93 -16.44
N LYS A 94 -6.65 11.46 -16.06
CA LYS A 94 -7.90 11.98 -16.61
C LYS A 94 -8.15 13.42 -16.19
N GLN A 95 -7.89 13.77 -14.93
CA GLN A 95 -8.04 15.12 -14.42
C GLN A 95 -7.10 16.10 -15.13
N LEU A 96 -5.92 15.64 -15.56
CA LEU A 96 -4.97 16.42 -16.32
C LEU A 96 -5.27 16.44 -17.82
N GLU A 97 -6.40 15.86 -18.23
CA GLU A 97 -6.87 15.83 -19.62
C GLU A 97 -5.91 15.17 -20.59
N TYR A 98 -5.31 14.05 -20.15
CA TYR A 98 -4.45 13.25 -21.04
C TYR A 98 -5.28 12.63 -22.16
N PRO A 99 -4.69 12.41 -23.35
CA PRO A 99 -5.40 11.78 -24.47
C PRO A 99 -5.99 10.43 -24.10
N THR A 100 -7.15 10.10 -24.66
CA THR A 100 -7.85 8.84 -24.41
C THR A 100 -6.97 7.64 -24.67
N GLU A 101 -6.12 7.72 -25.72
CA GLU A 101 -5.20 6.62 -26.06
C GLU A 101 -4.26 6.29 -24.90
N ILE A 102 -3.77 7.31 -24.20
CA ILE A 102 -2.89 7.12 -23.04
C ILE A 102 -3.66 6.48 -21.91
N LEU A 103 -4.88 6.93 -21.63
CA LEU A 103 -5.71 6.39 -20.56
C LEU A 103 -6.03 4.90 -20.81
N GLU A 104 -6.40 4.57 -22.04
CA GLU A 104 -6.72 3.18 -22.40
C GLU A 104 -5.52 2.27 -22.29
N MET A 105 -4.36 2.70 -22.80
CA MET A 105 -3.14 1.92 -22.71
C MET A 105 -2.71 1.73 -21.28
N THR A 106 -2.80 2.77 -20.45
CA THR A 106 -2.47 2.70 -19.03
C THR A 106 -3.34 1.68 -18.34
N GLN A 107 -4.66 1.70 -18.58
CA GLN A 107 -5.58 0.76 -17.98
C GLN A 107 -5.28 -0.68 -18.41
N ASN A 108 -4.98 -0.89 -19.70
CA ASN A 108 -4.66 -2.22 -20.22
C ASN A 108 -3.39 -2.78 -19.58
N VAL A 109 -2.36 -1.95 -19.44
CA VAL A 109 -1.10 -2.37 -18.78
C VAL A 109 -1.35 -2.71 -17.33
N ILE A 110 -2.12 -1.88 -16.60
CA ILE A 110 -2.43 -2.13 -15.19
C ILE A 110 -3.22 -3.45 -15.04
N ASN A 111 -4.15 -3.72 -15.93
CA ASN A 111 -4.95 -4.95 -15.87
C ASN A 111 -4.09 -6.21 -16.08
N ASP A 112 -2.97 -6.08 -16.80
CA ASP A 112 -2.04 -7.19 -17.05
C ASP A 112 -1.02 -7.37 -15.92
N LEU A 113 -0.94 -6.43 -15.02
CA LEU A 113 -0.07 -6.54 -13.83
C LEU A 113 -0.82 -7.25 -12.69
#